data_06605b27b2ad4313a9051b233dbe19b9
#
_entry.id   06605b27b2ad4313a9051b233dbe19b9
#
_cell.length_a   1.000
_cell.length_b   1.000
_cell.length_c   1.000
_cell.angle_alpha   90.00
_cell.angle_beta   90.00
_cell.angle_gamma   90.00
#
_symmetry.space_group_name_H-M   'P 1'
#
loop_
_entity.id
_entity.type
_entity.pdbx_description
1 polymer ?
#
loop_
_entity_poly.entity_id
_entity_poly.type
_entity_poly.pdbx_seq_one_letter_code
_entity_poly.pdbx_strand_id
1 'polypeptide(L)'
;MFEPHHYLKLPRMVAAKYYVGFVDGEAVCHMAVAPKLEVGGMRACRMVVMPEWQGAGVGMRFLNEVCRLQFTDANKFHERVKAVYFHTSHPGLCAALRRDKKWAQVSQIMGGANKADQKRRLAQGKTTSVPSAGGHHRAVQGFKMQRALAV
;
A
#
# COMPACT_ATOMS: atom_id res chain seq x y z
N MET A 1 2.51 15.95 -9.91
CA MET A 1 1.28 16.38 -9.22
C MET A 1 1.18 15.78 -7.81
N PHE A 2 1.16 14.45 -7.62
CA PHE A 2 0.99 13.82 -6.30
C PHE A 2 2.28 13.60 -5.52
N GLU A 3 3.45 13.56 -6.15
CA GLU A 3 4.72 13.28 -5.48
C GLU A 3 5.06 14.21 -4.30
N PRO A 4 4.79 15.53 -4.36
CA PRO A 4 5.06 16.41 -3.22
C PRO A 4 4.25 16.06 -1.96
N HIS A 5 3.10 15.41 -2.14
CA HIS A 5 2.18 15.03 -1.05
C HIS A 5 2.43 13.62 -0.50
N HIS A 6 3.33 12.85 -1.15
CA HIS A 6 3.71 11.54 -0.64
C HIS A 6 4.82 11.69 0.41
N TYR A 7 4.62 11.12 1.59
CA TYR A 7 5.57 11.23 2.70
C TYR A 7 6.93 10.54 2.46
N LEU A 8 7.00 9.62 1.49
CA LEU A 8 8.24 8.98 1.06
C LEU A 8 8.54 9.34 -0.38
N LYS A 9 9.67 9.97 -0.63
CA LYS A 9 10.20 10.21 -1.98
C LYS A 9 10.91 8.95 -2.45
N LEU A 10 10.21 8.09 -3.16
CA LEU A 10 10.72 6.83 -3.67
C LEU A 10 10.82 6.86 -5.20
N PRO A 11 11.79 6.16 -5.80
CA PRO A 11 11.88 6.04 -7.26
C PRO A 11 10.65 5.34 -7.83
N ARG A 12 10.43 5.47 -9.12
CA ARG A 12 9.31 4.84 -9.83
C ARG A 12 9.34 3.33 -9.64
N MET A 13 8.21 2.73 -9.32
CA MET A 13 8.13 1.28 -9.12
C MET A 13 8.10 0.56 -10.46
N VAL A 14 8.93 -0.47 -10.59
CA VAL A 14 8.92 -1.37 -11.75
C VAL A 14 7.67 -2.26 -11.69
N ALA A 15 7.05 -2.50 -12.84
CA ALA A 15 5.85 -3.34 -13.00
C ALA A 15 4.61 -2.87 -12.21
N ALA A 16 4.59 -1.64 -11.72
CA ALA A 16 3.41 -1.08 -11.06
C ALA A 16 2.45 -0.43 -12.05
N LYS A 17 1.16 -0.60 -11.79
CA LYS A 17 0.09 0.20 -12.40
C LYS A 17 -0.24 1.36 -11.46
N TYR A 18 -0.48 2.51 -12.05
CA TYR A 18 -0.84 3.73 -11.31
C TYR A 18 -2.31 4.06 -11.57
N TYR A 19 -3.03 4.33 -10.50
CA TYR A 19 -4.44 4.70 -10.53
C TYR A 19 -4.60 6.12 -10.03
N VAL A 20 -5.46 6.88 -10.67
CA VAL A 20 -5.80 8.26 -10.27
C VAL A 20 -7.31 8.33 -10.11
N GLY A 21 -7.77 8.85 -9.00
CA GLY A 21 -9.17 9.14 -8.75
C GLY A 21 -9.48 10.60 -9.07
N PHE A 22 -10.60 10.80 -9.73
CA PHE A 22 -11.08 12.13 -10.12
C PHE A 22 -12.44 12.40 -9.48
N VAL A 23 -12.67 13.66 -9.11
CA VAL A 23 -13.97 14.21 -8.74
C VAL A 23 -14.18 15.46 -9.56
N ASP A 24 -15.27 15.53 -10.32
CA ASP A 24 -15.62 16.65 -11.20
C ASP A 24 -14.46 17.12 -12.12
N GLY A 25 -13.67 16.15 -12.61
CA GLY A 25 -12.51 16.40 -13.48
C GLY A 25 -11.22 16.78 -12.74
N GLU A 26 -11.25 16.95 -11.43
CA GLU A 26 -10.09 17.21 -10.59
C GLU A 26 -9.46 15.92 -10.09
N ALA A 27 -8.14 15.79 -10.19
CA ALA A 27 -7.40 14.65 -9.68
C ALA A 27 -7.21 14.78 -8.16
N VAL A 28 -7.87 13.93 -7.39
CA VAL A 28 -7.96 14.05 -5.92
C VAL A 28 -7.20 12.98 -5.15
N CYS A 29 -6.92 11.85 -5.77
CA CYS A 29 -6.15 10.78 -5.13
C CYS A 29 -5.38 9.94 -6.15
N HIS A 30 -4.37 9.25 -5.65
CA HIS A 30 -3.46 8.44 -6.45
C HIS A 30 -3.00 7.23 -5.65
N MET A 31 -2.77 6.11 -6.34
CA MET A 31 -2.19 4.91 -5.76
C MET A 31 -1.45 4.09 -6.81
N ALA A 32 -0.41 3.37 -6.37
CA ALA A 32 0.27 2.36 -7.17
C ALA A 32 -0.14 0.96 -6.73
N VAL A 33 -0.26 0.04 -7.69
CA VAL A 33 -0.46 -1.38 -7.41
C VAL A 33 0.57 -2.19 -8.18
N ALA A 34 1.29 -3.04 -7.48
CA ALA A 34 2.33 -3.90 -8.04
C ALA A 34 2.07 -5.39 -7.71
N PRO A 35 2.55 -6.32 -8.55
CA PRO A 35 2.49 -7.74 -8.22
C PRO A 35 3.27 -8.06 -6.94
N LYS A 36 2.72 -8.95 -6.12
CA LYS A 36 3.39 -9.58 -5.00
C LYS A 36 3.54 -11.07 -5.28
N LEU A 37 4.59 -11.40 -6.02
CA LEU A 37 4.80 -12.73 -6.61
C LEU A 37 4.90 -13.85 -5.57
N GLU A 38 5.52 -13.56 -4.42
CA GLU A 38 5.74 -14.53 -3.34
C GLU A 38 4.46 -15.21 -2.83
N VAL A 39 3.33 -14.50 -2.91
CA VAL A 39 2.05 -14.97 -2.36
C VAL A 39 0.92 -15.04 -3.41
N GLY A 40 1.24 -14.88 -4.68
CA GLY A 40 0.25 -14.86 -5.76
C GLY A 40 -0.81 -13.76 -5.58
N GLY A 41 -0.38 -12.57 -5.20
CA GLY A 41 -1.25 -11.44 -4.92
C GLY A 41 -0.80 -10.13 -5.55
N MET A 42 -1.50 -9.06 -5.21
CA MET A 42 -1.15 -7.68 -5.57
C MET A 42 -0.88 -6.89 -4.30
N ARG A 43 -0.06 -5.87 -4.40
CA ARG A 43 0.22 -4.92 -3.31
C ARG A 43 -0.16 -3.52 -3.74
N ALA A 44 -1.14 -2.95 -3.06
CA ALA A 44 -1.45 -1.54 -3.15
C ALA A 44 -0.49 -0.74 -2.25
N CYS A 45 0.03 0.36 -2.75
CA CYS A 45 0.99 1.20 -2.05
C CYS A 45 1.01 2.62 -2.62
N ARG A 46 1.77 3.50 -1.98
CA ARG A 46 1.93 4.91 -2.38
C ARG A 46 0.60 5.64 -2.56
N MET A 47 -0.35 5.37 -1.66
CA MET A 47 -1.61 6.07 -1.67
C MET A 47 -1.40 7.51 -1.21
N VAL A 48 -1.90 8.44 -2.00
CA VAL A 48 -1.96 9.87 -1.69
C VAL A 48 -3.39 10.33 -1.89
N VAL A 49 -3.90 11.11 -0.95
CA VAL A 49 -5.14 11.86 -1.07
C VAL A 49 -4.78 13.33 -0.91
N MET A 50 -5.24 14.17 -1.81
CA MET A 50 -4.99 15.61 -1.75
C MET A 50 -5.50 16.18 -0.42
N PRO A 51 -4.78 17.15 0.19
CA PRO A 51 -5.08 17.63 1.54
C PRO A 51 -6.53 18.05 1.76
N GLU A 52 -7.13 18.73 0.80
CA GLU A 52 -8.52 19.21 0.82
C GLU A 52 -9.57 18.09 0.79
N TRP A 53 -9.17 16.89 0.38
CA TRP A 53 -10.03 15.71 0.28
C TRP A 53 -9.80 14.69 1.41
N GLN A 54 -8.86 14.98 2.30
CA GLN A 54 -8.60 14.11 3.45
C GLN A 54 -9.73 14.21 4.49
N GLY A 55 -9.98 13.10 5.20
CA GLY A 55 -11.02 13.03 6.22
C GLY A 55 -12.44 12.78 5.70
N ALA A 56 -12.73 13.01 4.41
CA ALA A 56 -14.04 12.79 3.80
C ALA A 56 -14.34 11.33 3.37
N GLY A 57 -13.49 10.38 3.75
CA GLY A 57 -13.63 8.98 3.36
C GLY A 57 -13.21 8.65 1.92
N VAL A 58 -12.75 9.64 1.17
CA VAL A 58 -12.30 9.49 -0.23
C VAL A 58 -11.19 8.44 -0.34
N GLY A 59 -10.20 8.49 0.55
CA GLY A 59 -9.08 7.54 0.55
C GLY A 59 -9.53 6.09 0.71
N MET A 60 -10.45 5.80 1.63
CA MET A 60 -10.97 4.43 1.82
C MET A 60 -11.81 3.95 0.65
N ARG A 61 -12.64 4.80 0.07
CA ARG A 61 -13.42 4.47 -1.13
C ARG A 61 -12.52 4.16 -2.31
N PHE A 62 -11.52 5.00 -2.55
CA PHE A 62 -10.55 4.83 -3.61
C PHE A 62 -9.72 3.56 -3.43
N LEU A 63 -9.19 3.32 -2.22
CA LEU A 63 -8.44 2.11 -1.89
C LEU A 63 -9.27 0.85 -2.13
N ASN A 64 -10.51 0.82 -1.64
CA ASN A 64 -11.42 -0.31 -1.81
C ASN A 64 -11.70 -0.58 -3.29
N GLU A 65 -11.99 0.45 -4.07
CA GLU A 65 -12.31 0.29 -5.49
C GLU A 65 -11.10 -0.18 -6.30
N VAL A 66 -9.95 0.44 -6.12
CA VAL A 66 -8.73 0.04 -6.83
C VAL A 66 -8.33 -1.40 -6.48
N CYS A 67 -8.46 -1.79 -5.20
CA CYS A 67 -8.19 -3.17 -4.80
C CYS A 67 -9.23 -4.15 -5.37
N ARG A 68 -10.51 -3.79 -5.42
CA ARG A 68 -11.56 -4.59 -6.05
C ARG A 68 -11.29 -4.83 -7.54
N LEU A 69 -10.85 -3.80 -8.27
CA LEU A 69 -10.50 -3.90 -9.68
C LEU A 69 -9.41 -4.95 -9.97
N GLN A 70 -8.56 -5.28 -8.98
CA GLN A 70 -7.54 -6.31 -9.16
C GLN A 70 -8.13 -7.71 -9.33
N PHE A 71 -9.36 -7.92 -8.92
CA PHE A 71 -10.09 -9.18 -9.05
C PHE A 71 -11.01 -9.23 -10.27
N THR A 72 -11.02 -8.20 -11.10
CA THR A 72 -11.88 -8.06 -12.29
C THR A 72 -11.05 -8.02 -13.57
N ASP A 73 -11.71 -8.06 -14.72
CA ASP A 73 -11.11 -7.99 -16.07
C ASP A 73 -10.27 -6.73 -16.31
N ALA A 74 -10.42 -5.68 -15.48
CA ALA A 74 -9.53 -4.52 -15.46
C ALA A 74 -8.07 -4.90 -15.19
N ASN A 75 -7.85 -6.04 -14.55
CA ASN A 75 -6.54 -6.66 -14.41
C ASN A 75 -6.48 -7.97 -15.20
N LYS A 76 -5.73 -8.00 -16.30
CA LYS A 76 -5.57 -9.20 -17.17
C LYS A 76 -5.08 -10.46 -16.44
N PHE A 77 -4.55 -10.33 -15.22
CA PHE A 77 -4.12 -11.45 -14.38
C PHE A 77 -5.07 -11.74 -13.22
N HIS A 78 -6.27 -11.17 -13.24
CA HIS A 78 -7.23 -11.21 -12.12
C HIS A 78 -7.51 -12.62 -11.60
N GLU A 79 -7.57 -13.63 -12.47
CA GLU A 79 -7.82 -15.03 -12.07
C GLU A 79 -6.74 -15.58 -11.12
N ARG A 80 -5.50 -15.11 -11.26
CA ARG A 80 -4.35 -15.53 -10.43
C ARG A 80 -4.24 -14.74 -9.13
N VAL A 81 -4.98 -13.63 -9.00
CA VAL A 81 -4.92 -12.78 -7.81
C VAL A 81 -5.73 -13.40 -6.69
N LYS A 82 -5.06 -13.94 -5.68
CA LYS A 82 -5.70 -14.53 -4.49
C LYS A 82 -6.09 -13.47 -3.46
N ALA A 83 -5.28 -12.42 -3.34
CA ALA A 83 -5.50 -11.35 -2.38
C ALA A 83 -4.81 -10.06 -2.81
N VAL A 84 -5.27 -8.93 -2.28
CA VAL A 84 -4.60 -7.63 -2.37
C VAL A 84 -4.15 -7.22 -0.98
N TYR A 85 -2.91 -6.77 -0.88
CA TYR A 85 -2.27 -6.36 0.37
C TYR A 85 -2.07 -4.85 0.39
N PHE A 86 -2.23 -4.26 1.56
CA PHE A 86 -1.95 -2.86 1.80
C PHE A 86 -1.28 -2.68 3.15
N HIS A 87 -0.22 -1.86 3.20
CA HIS A 87 0.52 -1.59 4.43
C HIS A 87 0.51 -0.10 4.70
N THR A 88 0.23 0.27 5.93
CA THR A 88 0.20 1.67 6.35
C THR A 88 0.62 1.82 7.81
N SER A 89 1.21 2.97 8.13
CA SER A 89 1.49 3.41 9.50
C SER A 89 0.56 4.55 9.94
N HIS A 90 -0.37 4.97 9.07
CA HIS A 90 -1.29 6.07 9.39
C HIS A 90 -2.40 5.60 10.33
N PRO A 91 -2.50 6.15 11.57
CA PRO A 91 -3.42 5.63 12.60
C PRO A 91 -4.89 5.64 12.18
N GLY A 92 -5.35 6.73 11.56
CA GLY A 92 -6.73 6.88 11.09
C GLY A 92 -7.09 5.86 10.00
N LEU A 93 -6.15 5.59 9.08
CA LEU A 93 -6.35 4.60 8.02
C LEU A 93 -6.33 3.17 8.58
N CYS A 94 -5.44 2.88 9.53
CA CYS A 94 -5.44 1.61 10.24
C CYS A 94 -6.77 1.35 10.94
N ALA A 95 -7.31 2.36 11.65
CA ALA A 95 -8.60 2.26 12.32
C ALA A 95 -9.76 2.04 11.34
N ALA A 96 -9.75 2.73 10.20
CA ALA A 96 -10.75 2.56 9.15
C ALA A 96 -10.71 1.16 8.54
N LEU A 97 -9.51 0.65 8.22
CA LEU A 97 -9.31 -0.70 7.67
C LEU A 97 -9.76 -1.81 8.63
N ARG A 98 -9.54 -1.65 9.94
CA ARG A 98 -10.05 -2.62 10.93
C ARG A 98 -11.58 -2.65 11.04
N ARG A 99 -12.24 -1.54 10.78
CA ARG A 99 -13.72 -1.47 10.80
C ARG A 99 -14.36 -1.97 9.51
N ASP A 100 -13.62 -1.95 8.41
CA ASP A 100 -14.13 -2.42 7.12
C ASP A 100 -13.99 -3.94 7.02
N LYS A 101 -15.13 -4.64 6.98
CA LYS A 101 -15.21 -6.11 6.91
C LYS A 101 -14.53 -6.73 5.68
N LYS A 102 -14.21 -5.94 4.65
CA LYS A 102 -13.47 -6.39 3.47
C LYS A 102 -11.99 -6.62 3.74
N TRP A 103 -11.48 -6.09 4.85
CA TRP A 103 -10.07 -6.14 5.22
C TRP A 103 -9.84 -6.98 6.47
N ALA A 104 -8.77 -7.77 6.44
CA ALA A 104 -8.24 -8.46 7.62
C ALA A 104 -6.83 -7.95 7.91
N GLN A 105 -6.54 -7.60 9.15
CA GLN A 105 -5.18 -7.29 9.58
C GLN A 105 -4.35 -8.57 9.62
N VAL A 106 -3.20 -8.59 8.95
CA VAL A 106 -2.35 -9.78 8.82
C VAL A 106 -0.96 -9.60 9.40
N SER A 107 -0.54 -8.37 9.65
CA SER A 107 0.78 -8.10 10.25
C SER A 107 0.81 -6.78 11.00
N GLN A 108 1.75 -6.70 11.94
CA GLN A 108 2.16 -5.46 12.58
C GLN A 108 3.65 -5.54 12.84
N ILE A 109 4.42 -4.63 12.26
CA ILE A 109 5.88 -4.59 12.37
C ILE A 109 6.29 -3.20 12.81
N MET A 110 7.11 -3.11 13.84
CA MET A 110 7.67 -1.83 14.26
C MET A 110 8.66 -1.34 13.18
N GLY A 111 8.37 -0.20 12.58
CA GLY A 111 9.25 0.44 11.59
C GLY A 111 10.58 0.81 12.25
N GLY A 112 11.70 0.56 11.54
CA GLY A 112 13.05 0.78 12.05
C GLY A 112 13.77 -0.50 12.51
N ALA A 113 13.07 -1.58 12.79
CA ALA A 113 13.69 -2.88 13.10
C ALA A 113 14.63 -3.34 11.97
N ASN A 114 14.21 -3.15 10.71
CA ASN A 114 15.03 -3.48 9.55
C ASN A 114 16.33 -2.65 9.47
N LYS A 115 16.34 -1.39 9.95
CA LYS A 115 17.56 -0.56 9.99
C LYS A 115 18.54 -1.05 11.04
N ALA A 116 18.05 -1.46 12.21
CA ALA A 116 18.89 -2.02 13.25
C ALA A 116 19.51 -3.35 12.81
N ASP A 117 18.73 -4.21 12.16
CA ASP A 117 19.22 -5.47 11.60
C ASP A 117 20.21 -5.25 10.46
N GLN A 118 19.92 -4.31 9.57
CA GLN A 118 20.85 -3.91 8.50
C GLN A 118 22.18 -3.39 9.04
N LYS A 119 22.14 -2.51 10.07
CA LYS A 119 23.34 -2.00 10.74
C LYS A 119 24.14 -3.13 11.38
N ARG A 120 23.47 -4.07 12.05
CA ARG A 120 24.09 -5.27 12.63
C ARG A 120 24.74 -6.16 11.57
N ARG A 121 24.08 -6.40 10.44
CA ARG A 121 24.62 -7.20 9.33
C ARG A 121 25.81 -6.55 8.67
N LEU A 122 25.79 -5.23 8.45
CA LEU A 122 26.93 -4.46 7.96
C LEU A 122 28.14 -4.55 8.92
N ALA A 123 27.89 -4.42 10.23
CA ALA A 123 28.94 -4.58 11.24
C ALA A 123 29.55 -6.00 11.26
N GLN A 124 28.81 -7.02 10.77
CA GLN A 124 29.26 -8.40 10.60
C GLN A 124 29.89 -8.67 9.19
N GLY A 125 30.14 -7.62 8.39
CA GLY A 125 30.72 -7.76 7.06
C GLY A 125 29.77 -8.41 6.01
N LYS A 126 28.46 -8.50 6.29
CA LYS A 126 27.47 -9.06 5.38
C LYS A 126 26.88 -7.98 4.50
N THR A 127 26.87 -8.19 3.18
CA THR A 127 26.27 -7.28 2.20
C THR A 127 24.76 -7.26 2.35
N THR A 128 24.16 -6.07 2.35
CA THR A 128 22.72 -5.90 2.31
C THR A 128 22.31 -5.39 0.94
N SER A 129 21.51 -6.17 0.23
CA SER A 129 21.15 -5.90 -1.16
C SER A 129 20.04 -4.85 -1.35
N VAL A 130 19.40 -4.36 -0.29
CA VAL A 130 18.31 -3.39 -0.41
C VAL A 130 18.47 -2.27 0.60
N PRO A 131 18.54 -0.99 0.15
CA PRO A 131 18.49 0.14 1.06
C PRO A 131 17.16 0.10 1.84
N SER A 132 17.24 0.04 3.16
CA SER A 132 16.06 0.15 4.02
C SER A 132 15.39 1.51 3.75
N ALA A 133 14.25 1.50 3.11
CA ALA A 133 13.41 2.69 2.99
C ALA A 133 13.00 3.11 4.40
N GLY A 134 13.60 4.19 4.87
CA GLY A 134 13.60 4.64 6.24
C GLY A 134 12.24 4.81 6.90
N GLY A 135 11.79 3.81 7.62
CA GLY A 135 10.69 3.93 8.56
C GLY A 135 11.23 4.53 9.87
N HIS A 136 10.73 5.69 10.25
CA HIS A 136 10.90 6.19 11.61
C HIS A 136 10.04 5.31 12.52
N HIS A 137 10.58 4.67 13.54
CA HIS A 137 9.95 3.93 14.64
C HIS A 137 8.40 3.96 14.71
N ARG A 138 7.74 3.66 13.60
CA ARG A 138 6.28 3.62 13.48
C ARG A 138 5.84 2.18 13.25
N ALA A 139 4.78 1.78 13.93
CA ALA A 139 4.15 0.49 13.67
C ALA A 139 3.53 0.51 12.26
N VAL A 140 4.10 -0.27 11.34
CA VAL A 140 3.52 -0.52 10.03
C VAL A 140 2.58 -1.70 10.15
N GLN A 141 1.33 -1.49 9.82
CA GLN A 141 0.30 -2.52 9.88
C GLN A 141 -0.04 -2.99 8.48
N GLY A 142 -0.10 -4.30 8.31
CA GLY A 142 -0.46 -4.95 7.05
C GLY A 142 -1.88 -5.44 7.07
N PHE A 143 -2.60 -5.19 5.99
CA PHE A 143 -3.98 -5.57 5.77
C PHE A 143 -4.10 -6.37 4.47
N LYS A 144 -5.09 -7.25 4.42
CA LYS A 144 -5.36 -8.14 3.30
C LYS A 144 -6.83 -8.08 2.92
N MET A 145 -7.13 -7.85 1.66
CA MET A 145 -8.45 -8.01 1.05
C MET A 145 -8.46 -9.32 0.26
N GLN A 146 -9.41 -10.20 0.54
CA GLN A 146 -9.61 -11.45 -0.20
C GLN A 146 -10.66 -11.27 -1.29
N ARG A 147 -10.55 -12.03 -2.38
CA ARG A 147 -11.50 -12.02 -3.50
C ARG A 147 -12.95 -12.19 -3.04
N ALA A 148 -13.22 -13.14 -2.16
CA ALA A 148 -14.57 -13.45 -1.68
C ALA A 148 -15.26 -12.29 -0.94
N LEU A 149 -14.49 -11.31 -0.44
CA LEU A 149 -14.99 -10.15 0.29
C LEU A 149 -14.96 -8.86 -0.55
N ALA A 150 -14.34 -8.90 -1.72
CA ALA A 150 -14.14 -7.75 -2.60
C ALA A 150 -15.22 -7.62 -3.69
N VAL A 151 -15.91 -8.70 -3.95
CA VAL A 151 -16.92 -8.80 -5.03
C VAL A 151 -18.33 -8.82 -4.47
#